data_595cc4eeda7908df9f8fee0f2fbd7dec
#
_entry.id   595cc4eeda7908df9f8fee0f2fbd7dec
#
_cell.length_a   1.000
_cell.length_b   1.000
_cell.length_c   1.000
_cell.angle_alpha   90.00
_cell.angle_beta   90.00
_cell.angle_gamma   90.00
#
_symmetry.space_group_name_H-M   'P 1'
#
loop_
_entity.id
_entity.type
_entity.pdbx_description
1 polymer ?
#
loop_
_entity_poly.entity_id
_entity_poly.type
_entity_poly.pdbx_seq_one_letter_code
_entity_poly.pdbx_strand_id
1 'polypeptide(L)'
;RQIMLSTLEGKEPTMNMGQTRWYKKINPQATYVVALDPAMGTGGDSAAIQVFELPSFEQVAEWKHNMTAIPHQVRILKEICNYIKDECHSTTGANIYWSVENNTIGESALIVIQEFGEETIPGMFVSEPIRKGHIRKFRKGFNTTHRTKISACSRLKAMVERNKIKINSKILIKELKSFIASGNSYKAKSGDTDDLVSATLLCIRIMGVLRDWDPKIYNTFTQIEDDEMSEKVMPLPLFVSH
;
A
#
# COMPACT_ATOMS: atom_id res chain seq x y z
N ARG A 1 12.86 4.11 19.72
CA ARG A 1 11.76 4.02 18.74
C ARG A 1 11.80 5.14 17.70
N GLN A 2 11.96 6.39 18.10
CA GLN A 2 12.30 7.49 17.18
C GLN A 2 13.60 7.23 16.41
N ILE A 3 14.55 6.52 17.00
CA ILE A 3 15.84 6.15 16.41
C ILE A 3 15.66 5.30 15.14
N MET A 4 14.73 4.33 15.11
CA MET A 4 14.56 3.46 13.93
C MET A 4 14.01 4.20 12.70
N LEU A 5 13.07 5.13 12.89
CA LEU A 5 12.62 5.99 11.77
C LEU A 5 13.66 7.03 11.36
N SER A 6 14.54 7.46 12.29
CA SER A 6 15.65 8.37 11.98
C SER A 6 16.76 7.71 11.16
N THR A 7 16.89 6.37 11.24
CA THR A 7 17.87 5.60 10.44
C THR A 7 17.37 5.26 9.03
N LEU A 8 16.08 5.50 8.72
CA LEU A 8 15.57 5.33 7.37
C LEU A 8 16.12 6.45 6.49
N GLU A 9 17.01 6.10 5.58
CA GLU A 9 17.53 6.98 4.55
C GLU A 9 16.84 6.67 3.23
N GLY A 10 15.98 7.58 2.78
CA GLY A 10 15.41 7.50 1.46
C GLY A 10 16.44 7.86 0.38
N LYS A 11 16.18 7.42 -0.84
CA LYS A 11 17.00 7.74 -2.01
C LYS A 11 16.21 8.58 -3.02
N GLU A 12 16.92 9.18 -3.96
CA GLU A 12 16.28 9.79 -5.12
C GLU A 12 15.72 8.70 -6.04
N PRO A 13 14.63 8.96 -6.76
CA PRO A 13 14.13 8.04 -7.77
C PRO A 13 15.18 7.83 -8.86
N THR A 14 15.30 6.58 -9.31
CA THR A 14 16.20 6.23 -10.42
C THR A 14 15.61 6.61 -11.78
N MET A 15 14.28 6.75 -11.85
CA MET A 15 13.53 7.13 -13.04
C MET A 15 12.22 7.80 -12.64
N ASN A 16 11.78 8.75 -13.46
CA ASN A 16 10.45 9.34 -13.38
C ASN A 16 9.68 9.07 -14.68
N MET A 17 8.43 8.59 -14.54
CA MET A 17 7.47 8.49 -15.63
C MET A 17 6.31 9.44 -15.33
N GLY A 18 6.30 10.63 -15.94
CA GLY A 18 5.45 11.71 -15.50
C GLY A 18 5.72 12.05 -14.03
N GLN A 19 4.71 11.93 -13.19
CA GLN A 19 4.82 12.14 -11.74
C GLN A 19 5.07 10.84 -10.95
N THR A 20 5.09 9.68 -11.60
CA THR A 20 5.42 8.40 -10.96
C THR A 20 6.92 8.28 -10.76
N ARG A 21 7.35 8.11 -9.53
CA ARG A 21 8.74 7.99 -9.12
C ARG A 21 9.09 6.51 -8.94
N TRP A 22 10.10 6.03 -9.68
CA TRP A 22 10.60 4.66 -9.62
C TRP A 22 11.94 4.63 -8.89
N TYR A 23 12.08 3.72 -7.94
CA TYR A 23 13.25 3.62 -7.06
C TYR A 23 14.16 2.45 -7.39
N LYS A 24 13.66 1.48 -8.15
CA LYS A 24 14.44 0.33 -8.61
C LYS A 24 13.87 -0.20 -9.92
N LYS A 25 14.69 -0.94 -10.65
CA LYS A 25 14.26 -1.68 -11.85
C LYS A 25 13.32 -2.82 -11.48
N ILE A 26 12.40 -3.12 -12.37
CA ILE A 26 11.49 -4.25 -12.24
C ILE A 26 12.30 -5.56 -12.36
N ASN A 27 12.02 -6.48 -11.44
CA ASN A 27 12.53 -7.85 -11.48
C ASN A 27 11.47 -8.75 -12.12
N PRO A 28 11.71 -9.35 -13.30
CA PRO A 28 10.71 -10.19 -13.98
C PRO A 28 10.25 -11.42 -13.19
N GLN A 29 11.04 -11.85 -12.21
CA GLN A 29 10.73 -13.04 -11.37
C GLN A 29 9.98 -12.68 -10.07
N ALA A 30 9.80 -11.39 -9.79
CA ALA A 30 9.14 -10.96 -8.57
C ALA A 30 7.63 -10.81 -8.75
N THR A 31 6.93 -10.76 -7.63
CA THR A 31 5.51 -10.42 -7.54
C THR A 31 5.37 -8.98 -7.06
N TYR A 32 4.37 -8.27 -7.55
CA TYR A 32 4.15 -6.87 -7.24
C TYR A 32 2.78 -6.64 -6.62
N VAL A 33 2.74 -5.79 -5.60
CA VAL A 33 1.50 -5.26 -5.01
C VAL A 33 1.38 -3.80 -5.35
N VAL A 34 0.25 -3.40 -5.92
CA VAL A 34 -0.06 -2.02 -6.29
C VAL A 34 -1.34 -1.58 -5.59
N ALA A 35 -1.30 -0.46 -4.89
CA ALA A 35 -2.44 0.06 -4.15
C ALA A 35 -2.72 1.52 -4.50
N LEU A 36 -3.96 1.84 -4.82
CA LEU A 36 -4.45 3.20 -5.02
C LEU A 36 -5.31 3.63 -3.82
N ASP A 37 -4.89 4.69 -3.17
CA ASP A 37 -5.71 5.48 -2.25
C ASP A 37 -6.23 6.72 -2.99
N PRO A 38 -7.52 6.74 -3.41
CA PRO A 38 -8.04 7.79 -4.27
C PRO A 38 -8.46 9.03 -3.48
N ALA A 39 -8.32 10.20 -4.11
CA ALA A 39 -8.83 11.47 -3.61
C ALA A 39 -9.63 12.22 -4.68
N MET A 40 -10.36 13.26 -4.27
CA MET A 40 -11.23 14.03 -5.17
C MET A 40 -10.47 14.76 -6.29
N GLY A 41 -9.19 15.08 -6.09
CA GLY A 41 -8.39 15.81 -7.06
C GLY A 41 -8.75 17.30 -7.16
N THR A 42 -9.19 17.89 -6.06
CA THR A 42 -9.64 19.31 -5.97
C THR A 42 -8.68 20.20 -5.19
N GLY A 43 -7.45 19.72 -4.94
CA GLY A 43 -6.40 20.48 -4.25
C GLY A 43 -6.35 20.27 -2.72
N GLY A 44 -7.27 19.49 -2.15
CA GLY A 44 -7.22 19.05 -0.75
C GLY A 44 -6.28 17.86 -0.57
N ASP A 45 -6.81 16.73 -0.06
CA ASP A 45 -6.06 15.50 0.09
C ASP A 45 -5.52 14.98 -1.24
N SER A 46 -4.35 14.38 -1.21
CA SER A 46 -3.75 13.81 -2.41
C SER A 46 -4.20 12.38 -2.63
N ALA A 47 -4.45 12.00 -3.88
CA ALA A 47 -4.46 10.60 -4.24
C ALA A 47 -3.03 10.05 -4.24
N ALA A 48 -2.86 8.79 -3.87
CA ALA A 48 -1.57 8.15 -3.80
C ALA A 48 -1.61 6.73 -4.35
N ILE A 49 -0.52 6.33 -5.03
CA ILE A 49 -0.28 4.95 -5.43
C ILE A 49 1.06 4.50 -4.85
N GLN A 50 1.09 3.29 -4.31
CA GLN A 50 2.29 2.62 -3.87
C GLN A 50 2.49 1.31 -4.63
N VAL A 51 3.75 0.99 -4.91
CA VAL A 51 4.18 -0.26 -5.51
C VAL A 51 5.24 -0.90 -4.65
N PHE A 52 4.98 -2.13 -4.20
CA PHE A 52 5.94 -2.95 -3.46
C PHE A 52 6.23 -4.27 -4.18
N GLU A 53 7.49 -4.68 -4.15
CA GLU A 53 7.93 -5.99 -4.64
C GLU A 53 7.84 -7.02 -3.52
N LEU A 54 7.35 -8.21 -3.84
CA LEU A 54 7.34 -9.36 -2.95
C LEU A 54 8.34 -10.42 -3.42
N PRO A 55 8.94 -11.20 -2.51
CA PRO A 55 8.68 -11.28 -1.07
C PRO A 55 9.46 -10.26 -0.23
N SER A 56 10.38 -9.48 -0.81
CA SER A 56 11.26 -8.55 -0.09
C SER A 56 10.54 -7.40 0.61
N PHE A 57 9.30 -7.11 0.24
CA PHE A 57 8.54 -5.92 0.59
C PHE A 57 9.35 -4.62 0.44
N GLU A 58 10.07 -4.53 -0.69
CA GLU A 58 10.81 -3.34 -1.08
C GLU A 58 9.93 -2.39 -1.90
N GLN A 59 9.91 -1.11 -1.55
CA GLN A 59 9.24 -0.08 -2.32
C GLN A 59 9.90 0.09 -3.69
N VAL A 60 9.09 -0.07 -4.74
CA VAL A 60 9.54 0.00 -6.14
C VAL A 60 9.21 1.33 -6.76
N ALA A 61 7.99 1.80 -6.55
CA ALA A 61 7.51 3.07 -7.09
C ALA A 61 6.44 3.70 -6.21
N GLU A 62 6.22 4.98 -6.43
CA GLU A 62 5.12 5.74 -5.85
C GLU A 62 4.62 6.83 -6.79
N TRP A 63 3.37 7.20 -6.62
CA TRP A 63 2.76 8.37 -7.22
C TRP A 63 1.90 9.09 -6.19
N LYS A 64 1.90 10.42 -6.23
CA LYS A 64 1.08 11.26 -5.35
C LYS A 64 0.75 12.57 -6.02
N HIS A 65 -0.54 12.96 -6.04
CA HIS A 65 -0.98 14.24 -6.55
C HIS A 65 -2.36 14.63 -6.02
N ASN A 66 -2.60 15.92 -5.78
CA ASN A 66 -3.86 16.44 -5.21
C ASN A 66 -4.81 17.10 -6.21
N MET A 67 -4.40 17.26 -7.48
CA MET A 67 -5.20 17.91 -8.53
C MET A 67 -5.61 16.96 -9.66
N THR A 68 -5.38 15.67 -9.50
CA THR A 68 -5.68 14.66 -10.52
C THR A 68 -7.08 14.11 -10.30
N ALA A 69 -7.97 14.27 -11.29
CA ALA A 69 -9.33 13.72 -11.25
C ALA A 69 -9.32 12.18 -11.21
N ILE A 70 -10.32 11.56 -10.59
CA ILE A 70 -10.43 10.10 -10.36
C ILE A 70 -10.19 9.27 -11.64
N PRO A 71 -10.77 9.59 -12.82
CA PRO A 71 -10.49 8.83 -14.05
C PRO A 71 -9.01 8.82 -14.44
N HIS A 72 -8.28 9.92 -14.18
CA HIS A 72 -6.85 9.96 -14.43
C HIS A 72 -6.04 9.18 -13.40
N GLN A 73 -6.48 9.14 -12.12
CA GLN A 73 -5.86 8.30 -11.09
C GLN A 73 -5.92 6.82 -11.49
N VAL A 74 -7.08 6.37 -12.01
CA VAL A 74 -7.25 4.99 -12.52
C VAL A 74 -6.39 4.74 -13.76
N ARG A 75 -6.23 5.72 -14.65
CA ARG A 75 -5.31 5.60 -15.79
C ARG A 75 -3.87 5.44 -15.35
N ILE A 76 -3.42 6.22 -14.35
CA ILE A 76 -2.07 6.12 -13.81
C ILE A 76 -1.85 4.75 -13.15
N LEU A 77 -2.83 4.24 -12.40
CA LEU A 77 -2.79 2.86 -11.89
C LEU A 77 -2.58 1.85 -13.02
N LYS A 78 -3.37 1.97 -14.10
CA LYS A 78 -3.25 1.11 -15.29
C LYS A 78 -1.89 1.24 -15.97
N GLU A 79 -1.36 2.46 -16.11
CA GLU A 79 -0.04 2.73 -16.71
C GLU A 79 1.08 2.08 -15.88
N ILE A 80 1.02 2.18 -14.55
CA ILE A 80 1.97 1.52 -13.64
C ILE A 80 1.90 0.00 -13.81
N CYS A 81 0.71 -0.59 -13.81
CA CYS A 81 0.53 -2.03 -14.01
C CYS A 81 1.01 -2.48 -15.40
N ASN A 82 0.75 -1.69 -16.46
CA ASN A 82 1.26 -1.98 -17.81
C ASN A 82 2.79 -1.95 -17.84
N TYR A 83 3.41 -0.94 -17.25
CA TYR A 83 4.86 -0.86 -17.20
C TYR A 83 5.49 -2.08 -16.51
N ILE A 84 4.95 -2.48 -15.35
CA ILE A 84 5.41 -3.69 -14.64
C ILE A 84 5.22 -4.94 -15.51
N LYS A 85 4.05 -5.09 -16.15
CA LYS A 85 3.74 -6.21 -17.03
C LYS A 85 4.73 -6.31 -18.20
N ASP A 86 5.03 -5.19 -18.84
CA ASP A 86 5.90 -5.12 -20.01
C ASP A 86 7.35 -5.43 -19.63
N GLU A 87 7.85 -4.87 -18.52
CA GLU A 87 9.19 -5.18 -18.00
C GLU A 87 9.33 -6.64 -17.54
N CYS A 88 8.24 -7.26 -17.09
CA CYS A 88 8.20 -8.69 -16.76
C CYS A 88 8.02 -9.60 -17.97
N HIS A 89 7.88 -9.06 -19.18
CA HIS A 89 7.55 -9.81 -20.39
C HIS A 89 6.32 -10.70 -20.23
N SER A 90 5.37 -10.27 -19.39
CA SER A 90 4.13 -11.00 -19.10
C SER A 90 3.04 -10.60 -20.08
N THR A 91 2.21 -11.54 -20.50
CA THR A 91 1.05 -11.25 -21.36
C THR A 91 -0.14 -10.70 -20.56
N THR A 92 -0.32 -11.14 -19.33
CA THR A 92 -1.49 -10.84 -18.49
C THR A 92 -1.16 -10.02 -17.25
N GLY A 93 0.12 -9.94 -16.85
CA GLY A 93 0.53 -9.40 -15.56
C GLY A 93 0.20 -10.35 -14.38
N ALA A 94 0.26 -11.66 -14.58
CA ALA A 94 -0.08 -12.66 -13.58
C ALA A 94 0.68 -12.54 -12.24
N ASN A 95 1.78 -11.80 -12.23
CA ASN A 95 2.59 -11.49 -11.06
C ASN A 95 2.24 -10.13 -10.41
N ILE A 96 1.15 -9.48 -10.84
CA ILE A 96 0.70 -8.20 -10.31
C ILE A 96 -0.60 -8.41 -9.56
N TYR A 97 -0.65 -7.93 -8.32
CA TYR A 97 -1.86 -7.85 -7.51
C TYR A 97 -2.14 -6.40 -7.18
N TRP A 98 -3.34 -5.93 -7.48
CA TRP A 98 -3.69 -4.54 -7.23
C TRP A 98 -5.05 -4.38 -6.56
N SER A 99 -5.24 -3.25 -5.89
CA SER A 99 -6.52 -2.88 -5.30
C SER A 99 -6.64 -1.37 -5.09
N VAL A 100 -7.83 -0.97 -4.68
CA VAL A 100 -8.20 0.43 -4.40
C VAL A 100 -8.83 0.49 -3.02
N GLU A 101 -8.55 1.56 -2.27
CA GLU A 101 -9.30 1.83 -1.05
C GLU A 101 -10.76 2.11 -1.39
N ASN A 102 -11.68 1.39 -0.77
CA ASN A 102 -13.12 1.54 -0.96
C ASN A 102 -13.71 2.33 0.23
N ASN A 103 -13.39 3.62 0.30
CA ASN A 103 -14.12 4.62 1.08
C ASN A 103 -15.15 5.32 0.17
N THR A 104 -15.81 6.39 0.63
CA THR A 104 -16.81 7.14 -0.16
C THR A 104 -16.25 7.62 -1.52
N ILE A 105 -14.99 8.07 -1.55
CA ILE A 105 -14.30 8.51 -2.78
C ILE A 105 -13.88 7.28 -3.60
N GLY A 106 -13.47 6.22 -2.94
CA GLY A 106 -13.06 4.96 -3.58
C GLY A 106 -14.18 4.26 -4.32
N GLU A 107 -15.43 4.42 -3.91
CA GLU A 107 -16.58 3.94 -4.68
C GLU A 107 -16.61 4.56 -6.08
N SER A 108 -16.30 5.85 -6.20
CA SER A 108 -16.18 6.52 -7.50
C SER A 108 -15.04 5.96 -8.35
N ALA A 109 -13.90 5.65 -7.74
CA ALA A 109 -12.80 5.00 -8.46
C ALA A 109 -13.16 3.58 -8.94
N LEU A 110 -13.90 2.81 -8.14
CA LEU A 110 -14.38 1.49 -8.52
C LEU A 110 -15.40 1.54 -9.66
N ILE A 111 -16.28 2.56 -9.71
CA ILE A 111 -17.18 2.78 -10.84
C ILE A 111 -16.37 3.07 -12.11
N VAL A 112 -15.38 3.95 -12.06
CA VAL A 112 -14.50 4.25 -13.20
C VAL A 112 -13.74 3.01 -13.67
N ILE A 113 -13.25 2.17 -12.76
CA ILE A 113 -12.59 0.90 -13.10
C ILE A 113 -13.58 -0.03 -13.84
N GLN A 114 -14.81 -0.09 -13.39
CA GLN A 114 -15.84 -0.90 -14.04
C GLN A 114 -16.20 -0.36 -15.43
N GLU A 115 -16.28 0.97 -15.60
CA GLU A 115 -16.53 1.61 -16.89
C GLU A 115 -15.38 1.41 -17.89
N PHE A 116 -14.13 1.44 -17.42
CA PHE A 116 -12.96 1.19 -18.26
C PHE A 116 -12.75 -0.30 -18.59
N GLY A 117 -13.42 -1.19 -17.84
CA GLY A 117 -13.19 -2.63 -17.84
C GLY A 117 -12.05 -3.01 -16.92
N GLU A 118 -12.36 -3.67 -15.81
CA GLU A 118 -11.38 -4.14 -14.81
C GLU A 118 -10.29 -5.01 -15.46
N GLU A 119 -10.69 -5.83 -16.44
CA GLU A 119 -9.81 -6.71 -17.22
C GLU A 119 -8.79 -5.95 -18.10
N THR A 120 -8.99 -4.65 -18.31
CA THR A 120 -8.02 -3.83 -19.06
C THR A 120 -6.83 -3.38 -18.24
N ILE A 121 -6.89 -3.54 -16.90
CA ILE A 121 -5.78 -3.27 -15.98
C ILE A 121 -5.02 -4.59 -15.77
N PRO A 122 -3.74 -4.69 -16.14
CA PRO A 122 -2.99 -5.93 -15.96
C PRO A 122 -2.90 -6.37 -14.51
N GLY A 123 -2.98 -7.67 -14.29
CA GLY A 123 -2.88 -8.26 -12.97
C GLY A 123 -4.23 -8.68 -12.39
N MET A 124 -4.22 -9.03 -11.12
CA MET A 124 -5.39 -9.51 -10.39
C MET A 124 -5.89 -8.44 -9.42
N PHE A 125 -7.15 -8.07 -9.55
CA PHE A 125 -7.82 -7.22 -8.58
C PHE A 125 -8.07 -8.00 -7.29
N VAL A 126 -7.54 -7.51 -6.18
CA VAL A 126 -7.69 -8.13 -4.86
C VAL A 126 -8.80 -7.44 -4.08
N SER A 127 -9.75 -8.23 -3.59
CA SER A 127 -10.89 -7.74 -2.81
C SER A 127 -10.80 -8.16 -1.36
N GLU A 128 -11.34 -7.33 -0.47
CA GLU A 128 -11.36 -7.61 0.96
C GLU A 128 -12.29 -8.79 1.29
N PRO A 129 -11.82 -9.86 1.93
CA PRO A 129 -12.68 -10.94 2.40
C PRO A 129 -13.54 -10.49 3.56
N ILE A 130 -14.86 -10.69 3.45
CA ILE A 130 -15.82 -10.39 4.51
C ILE A 130 -16.37 -11.71 5.02
N ARG A 131 -16.28 -11.93 6.34
CA ARG A 131 -16.93 -13.05 7.01
C ARG A 131 -18.33 -12.60 7.49
N LYS A 132 -19.38 -13.14 6.89
CA LYS A 132 -20.75 -13.05 7.43
C LYS A 132 -21.26 -14.47 7.73
N GLY A 133 -21.17 -14.87 8.99
CA GLY A 133 -21.48 -16.24 9.41
C GLY A 133 -20.53 -17.25 8.76
N HIS A 134 -21.09 -18.32 8.18
CA HIS A 134 -20.31 -19.36 7.50
C HIS A 134 -19.98 -19.06 6.03
N ILE A 135 -20.47 -17.94 5.47
CA ILE A 135 -20.29 -17.60 4.06
C ILE A 135 -19.18 -16.55 3.93
N ARG A 136 -18.10 -16.89 3.20
CA ARG A 136 -17.11 -15.91 2.73
C ARG A 136 -17.73 -15.09 1.59
N LYS A 137 -17.81 -13.78 1.78
CA LYS A 137 -18.14 -12.79 0.74
C LYS A 137 -16.94 -11.89 0.53
N PHE A 138 -16.86 -11.29 -0.65
CA PHE A 138 -15.82 -10.30 -0.95
C PHE A 138 -16.50 -8.94 -1.16
N ARG A 139 -15.89 -7.90 -0.62
CA ARG A 139 -16.24 -6.51 -0.96
C ARG A 139 -15.21 -6.01 -1.96
N LYS A 140 -15.65 -5.43 -3.07
CA LYS A 140 -14.71 -4.83 -4.03
C LYS A 140 -13.84 -3.79 -3.34
N GLY A 141 -12.52 -3.88 -3.56
CA GLY A 141 -11.53 -3.05 -2.88
C GLY A 141 -11.41 -3.32 -1.38
N PHE A 142 -10.81 -2.39 -0.67
CA PHE A 142 -10.55 -2.47 0.77
C PHE A 142 -11.18 -1.30 1.52
N ASN A 143 -12.10 -1.57 2.42
CA ASN A 143 -12.67 -0.53 3.27
C ASN A 143 -11.81 -0.29 4.51
N THR A 144 -11.33 0.94 4.68
CA THR A 144 -10.57 1.32 5.86
C THR A 144 -11.49 1.72 7.00
N THR A 145 -11.62 0.84 7.97
CA THR A 145 -12.25 1.11 9.26
C THR A 145 -11.18 1.46 10.28
N HIS A 146 -11.59 2.04 11.40
CA HIS A 146 -10.68 2.30 12.53
C HIS A 146 -9.88 1.04 12.93
N ARG A 147 -10.55 -0.10 13.07
CA ARG A 147 -9.92 -1.38 13.43
C ARG A 147 -8.91 -1.86 12.41
N THR A 148 -9.25 -1.81 11.11
CA THR A 148 -8.36 -2.26 10.04
C THR A 148 -7.17 -1.32 9.87
N LYS A 149 -7.34 0.00 10.09
CA LYS A 149 -6.25 0.98 10.09
C LYS A 149 -5.26 0.69 11.22
N ILE A 150 -5.73 0.51 12.46
CA ILE A 150 -4.85 0.18 13.60
C ILE A 150 -4.08 -1.12 13.36
N SER A 151 -4.75 -2.17 12.90
CA SER A 151 -4.10 -3.45 12.61
C SER A 151 -3.00 -3.30 11.54
N ALA A 152 -3.27 -2.57 10.45
CA ALA A 152 -2.28 -2.32 9.42
C ALA A 152 -1.11 -1.45 9.93
N CYS A 153 -1.38 -0.44 10.79
CA CYS A 153 -0.34 0.37 11.43
C CYS A 153 0.56 -0.46 12.34
N SER A 154 -0.03 -1.35 13.15
CA SER A 154 0.73 -2.25 14.03
C SER A 154 1.64 -3.17 13.21
N ARG A 155 1.13 -3.72 12.10
CA ARG A 155 1.90 -4.56 11.18
C ARG A 155 3.02 -3.77 10.50
N LEU A 156 2.74 -2.58 9.98
CA LEU A 156 3.78 -1.70 9.41
C LEU A 156 4.89 -1.42 10.42
N LYS A 157 4.53 -1.11 11.66
CA LYS A 157 5.48 -0.89 12.74
C LYS A 157 6.39 -2.10 12.96
N ALA A 158 5.81 -3.29 13.12
CA ALA A 158 6.56 -4.53 13.29
C ALA A 158 7.49 -4.80 12.09
N MET A 159 7.03 -4.55 10.86
CA MET A 159 7.85 -4.70 9.65
C MET A 159 9.04 -3.72 9.64
N VAL A 160 8.85 -2.48 10.04
CA VAL A 160 9.94 -1.48 10.15
C VAL A 160 10.94 -1.88 11.24
N GLU A 161 10.45 -2.25 12.44
CA GLU A 161 11.28 -2.62 13.59
C GLU A 161 12.12 -3.88 13.32
N ARG A 162 11.65 -4.77 12.45
CA ARG A 162 12.32 -6.02 12.08
C ARG A 162 13.07 -5.97 10.73
N ASN A 163 13.16 -4.80 10.11
CA ASN A 163 13.77 -4.61 8.79
C ASN A 163 13.14 -5.51 7.70
N LYS A 164 11.83 -5.79 7.81
CA LYS A 164 11.06 -6.60 6.85
C LYS A 164 10.36 -5.76 5.78
N ILE A 165 10.53 -4.46 5.80
CA ILE A 165 10.09 -3.51 4.76
C ILE A 165 11.25 -2.59 4.41
N LYS A 166 11.47 -2.38 3.13
CA LYS A 166 12.47 -1.43 2.64
C LYS A 166 11.79 -0.25 1.97
N ILE A 167 11.89 0.90 2.59
CA ILE A 167 11.31 2.15 2.11
C ILE A 167 12.39 2.95 1.41
N ASN A 168 12.13 3.31 0.15
CA ASN A 168 13.06 4.04 -0.70
C ASN A 168 12.72 5.54 -0.81
N SER A 169 11.45 5.91 -0.65
CA SER A 169 10.96 7.27 -0.81
C SER A 169 11.30 8.16 0.40
N LYS A 170 11.97 9.28 0.15
CA LYS A 170 12.16 10.35 1.15
C LYS A 170 10.83 10.97 1.57
N ILE A 171 9.85 11.05 0.65
CA ILE A 171 8.53 11.64 0.91
C ILE A 171 7.73 10.73 1.83
N LEU A 172 7.68 9.43 1.55
CA LEU A 172 7.02 8.46 2.43
C LEU A 172 7.67 8.43 3.82
N ILE A 173 9.01 8.48 3.89
CA ILE A 173 9.73 8.55 5.17
C ILE A 173 9.35 9.81 5.96
N LYS A 174 9.21 10.96 5.28
CA LYS A 174 8.75 12.20 5.91
C LYS A 174 7.33 12.06 6.46
N GLU A 175 6.40 11.49 5.68
CA GLU A 175 5.04 11.22 6.13
C GLU A 175 5.01 10.28 7.34
N LEU A 176 5.80 9.19 7.32
CA LEU A 176 5.91 8.25 8.44
C LEU A 176 6.43 8.92 9.71
N LYS A 177 7.37 9.87 9.61
CA LYS A 177 7.89 10.62 10.76
C LYS A 177 6.86 11.57 11.36
N SER A 178 5.90 12.07 10.58
CA SER A 178 4.80 12.91 11.03
C SER A 178 3.51 12.13 11.37
N PHE A 179 3.48 10.84 11.08
CA PHE A 179 2.32 9.97 11.32
C PHE A 179 2.28 9.52 12.77
N ILE A 180 1.36 10.08 13.55
CA ILE A 180 1.28 9.93 15.00
C ILE A 180 -0.05 9.33 15.46
N ALA A 181 -0.03 8.77 16.67
CA ALA A 181 -1.26 8.42 17.36
C ALA A 181 -2.05 9.70 17.68
N SER A 182 -3.33 9.71 17.39
CA SER A 182 -4.26 10.81 17.65
C SER A 182 -5.57 10.23 18.19
N GLY A 183 -5.80 10.37 19.50
CA GLY A 183 -6.90 9.66 20.17
C GLY A 183 -6.77 8.15 19.99
N ASN A 184 -7.81 7.53 19.48
CA ASN A 184 -7.85 6.08 19.24
C ASN A 184 -7.37 5.70 17.81
N SER A 185 -6.80 6.60 17.03
CA SER A 185 -6.39 6.35 15.64
C SER A 185 -4.99 6.90 15.34
N TYR A 186 -4.58 6.80 14.08
CA TYR A 186 -3.32 7.35 13.57
C TYR A 186 -3.61 8.31 12.42
N LYS A 187 -2.92 9.45 12.41
CA LYS A 187 -2.99 10.44 11.34
C LYS A 187 -1.72 11.28 11.26
N ALA A 188 -1.56 12.01 10.17
CA ALA A 188 -0.52 13.03 10.07
C ALA A 188 -0.69 14.13 11.14
N LYS A 189 0.41 14.75 11.56
CA LYS A 189 0.37 15.99 12.34
C LYS A 189 -0.34 17.08 11.54
N SER A 190 -0.89 18.08 12.25
CA SER A 190 -1.51 19.23 11.59
C SER A 190 -0.52 19.91 10.63
N GLY A 191 -0.93 20.09 9.38
CA GLY A 191 -0.11 20.65 8.31
C GLY A 191 0.73 19.65 7.50
N ASP A 192 0.81 18.39 7.95
CA ASP A 192 1.42 17.28 7.19
C ASP A 192 0.35 16.40 6.54
N THR A 193 0.78 15.48 5.66
CA THR A 193 -0.07 14.54 4.94
C THR A 193 0.30 13.10 5.27
N ASP A 194 -0.63 12.15 5.06
CA ASP A 194 -0.43 10.71 5.25
C ASP A 194 -0.93 9.86 4.06
N ASP A 195 -1.04 10.46 2.87
CA ASP A 195 -1.61 9.82 1.70
C ASP A 195 -0.75 8.62 1.22
N LEU A 196 0.57 8.79 1.15
CA LEU A 196 1.49 7.70 0.81
C LEU A 196 1.53 6.63 1.91
N VAL A 197 1.38 7.02 3.18
CA VAL A 197 1.25 6.08 4.29
C VAL A 197 -0.04 5.27 4.12
N SER A 198 -1.17 5.90 3.81
CA SER A 198 -2.46 5.23 3.59
C SER A 198 -2.37 4.20 2.47
N ALA A 199 -1.80 4.57 1.31
CA ALA A 199 -1.57 3.63 0.21
C ALA A 199 -0.59 2.49 0.62
N THR A 200 0.42 2.76 1.46
CA THR A 200 1.32 1.72 2.00
C THR A 200 0.57 0.76 2.92
N LEU A 201 -0.30 1.27 3.82
CA LEU A 201 -1.13 0.44 4.68
C LEU A 201 -2.08 -0.45 3.86
N LEU A 202 -2.58 0.05 2.73
CA LEU A 202 -3.38 -0.75 1.80
C LEU A 202 -2.55 -1.87 1.17
N CYS A 203 -1.30 -1.63 0.73
CA CYS A 203 -0.39 -2.68 0.26
C CYS A 203 -0.20 -3.77 1.31
N ILE A 204 0.01 -3.41 2.58
CA ILE A 204 0.16 -4.36 3.70
C ILE A 204 -1.11 -5.20 3.89
N ARG A 205 -2.29 -4.63 3.71
CA ARG A 205 -3.57 -5.35 3.80
C ARG A 205 -3.77 -6.30 2.63
N ILE A 206 -3.46 -5.88 1.40
CA ILE A 206 -3.48 -6.74 0.21
C ILE A 206 -2.57 -7.94 0.42
N MET A 207 -1.33 -7.71 0.84
CA MET A 207 -0.36 -8.74 1.14
C MET A 207 -0.91 -9.73 2.18
N GLY A 208 -1.63 -9.25 3.23
CA GLY A 208 -2.27 -10.11 4.23
C GLY A 208 -3.33 -11.04 3.64
N VAL A 209 -4.05 -10.62 2.59
CA VAL A 209 -5.00 -11.48 1.86
C VAL A 209 -4.26 -12.48 0.99
N LEU A 210 -3.21 -12.05 0.29
CA LEU A 210 -2.42 -12.90 -0.60
C LEU A 210 -1.70 -14.02 0.15
N ARG A 211 -1.28 -13.80 1.39
CA ARG A 211 -0.72 -14.82 2.27
C ARG A 211 -1.54 -16.11 2.29
N ASP A 212 -2.87 -15.97 2.34
CA ASP A 212 -3.79 -17.12 2.42
C ASP A 212 -3.88 -17.89 1.08
N TRP A 213 -3.34 -17.34 -0.03
CA TRP A 213 -3.50 -17.86 -1.38
C TRP A 213 -2.20 -18.27 -2.06
N ASP A 214 -1.08 -17.62 -1.71
CA ASP A 214 0.22 -17.89 -2.33
C ASP A 214 1.23 -18.38 -1.29
N PRO A 215 1.70 -19.66 -1.41
CA PRO A 215 2.67 -20.25 -0.48
C PRO A 215 4.01 -19.49 -0.40
N LYS A 216 4.43 -18.82 -1.48
CA LYS A 216 5.67 -18.01 -1.48
C LYS A 216 5.52 -16.80 -0.57
N ILE A 217 4.36 -16.16 -0.63
CA ILE A 217 4.01 -15.02 0.22
C ILE A 217 3.78 -15.50 1.65
N TYR A 218 3.11 -16.65 1.84
CA TYR A 218 2.89 -17.27 3.15
C TYR A 218 4.19 -17.44 3.95
N ASN A 219 5.21 -18.03 3.36
CA ASN A 219 6.48 -18.28 4.04
C ASN A 219 7.17 -17.00 4.52
N THR A 220 7.06 -15.91 3.77
CA THR A 220 7.59 -14.60 4.18
C THR A 220 6.84 -14.03 5.40
N PHE A 221 5.53 -14.26 5.46
CA PHE A 221 4.70 -13.82 6.59
C PHE A 221 4.85 -14.66 7.83
N THR A 222 4.94 -15.98 7.69
CA THR A 222 5.10 -16.90 8.83
C THR A 222 6.36 -16.55 9.61
N GLN A 223 7.45 -16.19 8.91
CA GLN A 223 8.66 -15.69 9.56
C GLN A 223 8.46 -14.37 10.33
N ILE A 224 7.47 -13.56 9.93
CA ILE A 224 7.13 -12.31 10.64
C ILE A 224 6.24 -12.61 11.85
N GLU A 225 5.30 -13.55 11.73
CA GLU A 225 4.32 -13.91 12.78
C GLU A 225 4.92 -14.82 13.86
N ASP A 226 5.79 -15.77 13.52
CA ASP A 226 6.48 -16.62 14.49
C ASP A 226 7.35 -15.78 15.45
N ASP A 227 7.93 -14.71 14.91
CA ASP A 227 8.60 -13.69 15.73
C ASP A 227 7.61 -12.87 16.59
N GLU A 228 6.33 -12.69 16.18
CA GLU A 228 5.32 -12.01 16.97
C GLU A 228 4.81 -12.84 18.15
N MET A 229 4.75 -14.16 18.01
CA MET A 229 4.33 -15.06 19.10
C MET A 229 5.40 -15.22 20.18
N SER A 230 6.67 -14.97 19.88
CA SER A 230 7.77 -15.05 20.84
C SER A 230 7.87 -13.86 21.80
N GLU A 231 7.27 -12.72 21.44
CA GLU A 231 7.16 -11.55 22.32
C GLU A 231 5.70 -11.22 22.61
N LYS A 232 5.27 -11.30 23.89
CA LYS A 232 4.00 -10.72 24.35
C LYS A 232 4.07 -9.21 24.18
N VAL A 233 3.66 -8.74 23.01
CA VAL A 233 3.66 -7.31 22.68
C VAL A 233 2.46 -6.65 23.34
N MET A 234 2.71 -5.92 24.44
CA MET A 234 1.74 -4.95 24.90
C MET A 234 1.51 -3.87 23.82
N PRO A 235 0.26 -3.46 23.54
CA PRO A 235 -0.01 -2.40 22.60
C PRO A 235 0.52 -1.09 23.15
N LEU A 236 1.68 -0.67 22.67
CA LEU A 236 2.26 0.63 23.01
C LEU A 236 2.06 1.58 21.83
N PRO A 237 1.73 2.86 22.09
CA PRO A 237 1.53 3.86 21.06
C PRO A 237 2.78 4.00 20.18
N LEU A 238 2.56 4.20 18.88
CA LEU A 238 3.64 4.41 17.93
C LEU A 238 4.48 5.65 18.28
N PHE A 239 3.85 6.66 18.89
CA PHE A 239 4.53 7.86 19.40
C PHE A 239 3.73 8.44 20.59
N VAL A 240 4.43 8.86 21.63
CA VAL A 240 3.91 9.78 22.68
C VAL A 240 4.62 11.11 22.43
N SER A 241 3.84 12.15 22.10
CA SER A 241 4.36 13.52 22.13
C SER A 241 4.41 14.00 23.57
N HIS A 242 5.58 14.35 24.04
CA HIS A 242 5.73 15.28 25.17
C HIS A 242 5.70 16.70 24.66
#